data_d2da88ed3cdb51ef4b9bbf8ad7f8350f
#
_entry.id   d2da88ed3cdb51ef4b9bbf8ad7f8350f
#
_cell.length_a   1.000
_cell.length_b   1.000
_cell.length_c   1.000
_cell.angle_alpha   90.00
_cell.angle_beta   90.00
_cell.angle_gamma   90.00
#
_symmetry.space_group_name_H-M   'P 1'
#
loop_
_entity.id
_entity.type
_entity.pdbx_description
1 polymer ?
#
loop_
_entity_poly.entity_id
_entity_poly.type
_entity_poly.pdbx_seq_one_letter_code
_entity_poly.pdbx_strand_id
1 'polypeptide(L)'
;MRKALALLLSVVMSLSLLVSTAWAEDPVTQDLAGKTVILHTNDVHGAIQDYAKVAALKADYEARGADVWLVDAGDFSQGSVYVSLNKGADAVTMLNAVGYDYVTLGNHEFDYGAQQLADNLKNANFDILCSN
;
A
#
# COMPACT_ATOMS: atom_id res chain seq x y z
N MET A 1 24.66 -46.95 -26.17
CA MET A 1 23.44 -46.12 -26.42
C MET A 1 22.81 -45.61 -25.14
N ARG A 2 22.45 -46.43 -24.13
CA ARG A 2 21.77 -45.97 -22.89
C ARG A 2 22.60 -44.95 -22.08
N LYS A 3 23.93 -45.10 -21.97
CA LYS A 3 24.80 -44.13 -21.21
C LYS A 3 24.94 -42.78 -21.93
N ALA A 4 24.97 -42.76 -23.26
CA ALA A 4 25.04 -41.52 -24.03
C ALA A 4 23.73 -40.72 -23.94
N LEU A 5 22.58 -41.44 -23.96
CA LEU A 5 21.27 -40.81 -23.81
C LEU A 5 21.04 -40.20 -22.42
N ALA A 6 21.53 -40.88 -21.35
CA ALA A 6 21.48 -40.37 -19.99
C ALA A 6 22.35 -39.10 -19.79
N LEU A 7 23.54 -39.07 -20.41
CA LEU A 7 24.39 -37.89 -20.38
C LEU A 7 23.77 -36.70 -21.13
N LEU A 8 23.17 -36.95 -22.29
CA LEU A 8 22.46 -35.91 -23.04
C LEU A 8 21.26 -35.32 -22.29
N LEU A 9 20.47 -36.15 -21.63
CA LEU A 9 19.34 -35.72 -20.80
C LEU A 9 19.79 -34.90 -19.59
N SER A 10 20.92 -35.28 -18.92
CA SER A 10 21.41 -34.51 -17.78
C SER A 10 21.96 -33.14 -18.18
N VAL A 11 22.61 -33.03 -19.35
CA VAL A 11 23.10 -31.76 -19.89
C VAL A 11 21.94 -30.85 -20.30
N VAL A 12 20.88 -31.38 -20.92
CA VAL A 12 19.70 -30.62 -21.28
C VAL A 12 18.93 -30.13 -20.04
N MET A 13 18.80 -30.96 -18.99
CA MET A 13 18.18 -30.55 -17.72
C MET A 13 18.98 -29.48 -16.98
N SER A 14 20.31 -29.58 -16.95
CA SER A 14 21.16 -28.55 -16.32
C SER A 14 21.17 -27.23 -17.11
N LEU A 15 21.10 -27.30 -18.45
CA LEU A 15 20.98 -26.10 -19.28
C LEU A 15 19.62 -25.39 -19.12
N SER A 16 18.53 -26.15 -18.98
CA SER A 16 17.20 -25.57 -18.73
C SER A 16 17.07 -24.90 -17.36
N LEU A 17 17.77 -25.38 -16.32
CA LEU A 17 17.82 -24.75 -15.02
C LEU A 17 18.63 -23.42 -15.05
N LEU A 18 19.64 -23.30 -15.90
CA LEU A 18 20.42 -22.07 -16.08
C LEU A 18 19.67 -20.99 -16.86
N VAL A 19 18.79 -21.37 -17.79
CA VAL A 19 17.98 -20.42 -18.58
C VAL A 19 16.85 -19.82 -17.76
N SER A 20 16.30 -20.54 -16.78
CA SER A 20 15.18 -20.02 -15.96
C SER A 20 15.59 -18.95 -14.94
N THR A 21 16.89 -18.78 -14.65
CA THR A 21 17.37 -17.74 -13.72
C THR A 21 17.76 -16.43 -14.40
N ALA A 22 17.82 -16.41 -15.74
CA ALA A 22 18.33 -15.26 -16.50
C ALA A 22 17.23 -14.23 -16.92
N TRP A 23 15.96 -14.48 -16.61
CA TRP A 23 14.84 -13.65 -17.11
C TRP A 23 13.87 -13.14 -16.03
N ALA A 24 14.14 -13.37 -14.77
CA ALA A 24 13.46 -12.66 -13.72
C ALA A 24 14.24 -11.37 -13.44
N GLU A 25 13.96 -10.31 -14.18
CA GLU A 25 14.24 -8.98 -13.66
C GLU A 25 13.48 -8.87 -12.34
N ASP A 26 14.22 -8.74 -11.25
CA ASP A 26 13.62 -8.50 -9.95
C ASP A 26 12.88 -7.16 -10.03
N PRO A 27 11.54 -7.14 -9.94
CA PRO A 27 10.78 -5.89 -10.07
C PRO A 27 11.17 -4.86 -9.00
N VAL A 28 11.85 -5.29 -7.95
CA VAL A 28 12.37 -4.45 -6.86
C VAL A 28 13.54 -3.56 -7.28
N THR A 29 14.20 -3.82 -8.42
CA THR A 29 15.40 -3.06 -8.85
C THR A 29 15.13 -1.96 -9.86
N GLN A 30 13.89 -1.77 -10.30
CA GLN A 30 13.59 -0.72 -11.27
C GLN A 30 13.82 0.66 -10.67
N ASP A 31 14.70 1.46 -11.28
CA ASP A 31 14.87 2.88 -10.96
C ASP A 31 13.61 3.67 -11.34
N LEU A 32 13.08 4.41 -10.39
CA LEU A 32 11.88 5.22 -10.53
C LEU A 32 12.19 6.73 -10.45
N ALA A 33 13.45 7.12 -10.53
CA ALA A 33 13.85 8.52 -10.50
C ALA A 33 13.08 9.36 -11.54
N GLY A 34 12.50 10.46 -11.07
CA GLY A 34 11.71 11.36 -11.91
C GLY A 34 10.30 10.86 -12.28
N LYS A 35 9.84 9.76 -11.68
CA LYS A 35 8.46 9.29 -11.82
C LYS A 35 7.63 9.67 -10.59
N THR A 36 6.39 10.07 -10.83
CA THR A 36 5.37 10.21 -9.79
C THR A 36 4.57 8.90 -9.71
N VAL A 37 4.45 8.36 -8.51
CA VAL A 37 3.65 7.18 -8.22
C VAL A 37 2.49 7.59 -7.32
N ILE A 38 1.27 7.26 -7.70
CA ILE A 38 0.08 7.49 -6.89
C ILE A 38 -0.36 6.13 -6.33
N LEU A 39 -0.27 5.98 -5.02
CA LEU A 39 -0.84 4.86 -4.28
C LEU A 39 -2.18 5.29 -3.69
N HIS A 40 -3.17 4.44 -3.78
CA HIS A 40 -4.48 4.77 -3.20
C HIS A 40 -5.08 3.62 -2.39
N THR A 41 -5.87 3.99 -1.39
CA THR A 41 -6.76 3.11 -0.65
C THR A 41 -8.18 3.67 -0.67
N ASN A 42 -9.16 2.83 -0.39
CA ASN A 42 -10.55 3.19 -0.21
C ASN A 42 -11.26 2.09 0.58
N ASP A 43 -12.32 2.43 1.30
CA ASP A 43 -13.15 1.46 2.02
C ASP A 43 -12.34 0.53 2.93
N VAL A 44 -11.33 1.07 3.62
CA VAL A 44 -10.42 0.26 4.47
C VAL A 44 -11.14 -0.23 5.72
N HIS A 45 -12.13 0.51 6.22
CA HIS A 45 -12.98 0.11 7.35
C HIS A 45 -12.21 -0.39 8.57
N GLY A 46 -11.05 0.22 8.83
CA GLY A 46 -10.21 -0.13 9.96
C GLY A 46 -9.49 -1.48 9.86
N ALA A 47 -9.22 -1.96 8.66
CA ALA A 47 -8.35 -3.13 8.41
C ALA A 47 -6.89 -2.78 8.68
N ILE A 48 -6.56 -2.52 9.95
CA ILE A 48 -5.28 -1.96 10.41
C ILE A 48 -4.05 -2.77 10.00
N GLN A 49 -4.20 -4.09 9.80
CA GLN A 49 -3.12 -4.97 9.36
C GLN A 49 -2.60 -4.62 7.95
N ASP A 50 -3.40 -3.96 7.13
CA ASP A 50 -3.02 -3.61 5.77
C ASP A 50 -2.24 -2.29 5.70
N TYR A 51 -2.39 -1.42 6.67
CA TYR A 51 -1.63 -0.15 6.74
C TYR A 51 -0.12 -0.35 6.78
N ALA A 52 0.38 -1.39 7.47
CA ALA A 52 1.80 -1.72 7.48
C ALA A 52 2.33 -2.09 6.08
N LYS A 53 1.51 -2.77 5.27
CA LYS A 53 1.86 -3.11 3.88
C LYS A 53 1.89 -1.86 2.99
N VAL A 54 0.93 -0.95 3.18
CA VAL A 54 0.86 0.32 2.45
C VAL A 54 2.09 1.17 2.76
N ALA A 55 2.45 1.30 4.05
CA ALA A 55 3.65 2.02 4.47
C ALA A 55 4.94 1.42 3.88
N ALA A 56 5.06 0.09 3.89
CA ALA A 56 6.21 -0.59 3.30
C ALA A 56 6.29 -0.38 1.78
N LEU A 57 5.15 -0.39 1.09
CA LEU A 57 5.09 -0.15 -0.35
C LEU A 57 5.47 1.29 -0.70
N LYS A 58 4.97 2.28 0.06
CA LYS A 58 5.36 3.70 -0.10
C LYS A 58 6.88 3.84 0.04
N ALA A 59 7.44 3.31 1.12
CA ALA A 59 8.87 3.36 1.39
C ALA A 59 9.72 2.68 0.30
N ASP A 60 9.27 1.56 -0.28
CA ASP A 60 9.95 0.89 -1.39
C ASP A 60 10.00 1.79 -2.64
N TYR A 61 8.89 2.38 -3.04
CA TYR A 61 8.85 3.27 -4.20
C TYR A 61 9.69 4.53 -3.99
N GLU A 62 9.64 5.13 -2.80
CA GLU A 62 10.49 6.28 -2.44
C GLU A 62 11.98 5.92 -2.47
N ALA A 63 12.37 4.75 -1.94
CA ALA A 63 13.75 4.27 -1.96
C ALA A 63 14.26 4.03 -3.38
N ARG A 64 13.37 3.78 -4.33
CA ARG A 64 13.67 3.64 -5.77
C ARG A 64 13.64 4.97 -6.53
N GLY A 65 13.51 6.09 -5.82
CA GLY A 65 13.60 7.44 -6.36
C GLY A 65 12.28 8.03 -6.87
N ALA A 66 11.13 7.38 -6.65
CA ALA A 66 9.84 7.92 -7.03
C ALA A 66 9.42 9.10 -6.12
N ASP A 67 8.70 10.05 -6.70
CA ASP A 67 7.84 10.98 -5.97
C ASP A 67 6.50 10.27 -5.70
N VAL A 68 6.24 9.91 -4.43
CA VAL A 68 5.09 9.05 -4.07
C VAL A 68 4.01 9.87 -3.40
N TRP A 69 2.81 9.84 -3.96
CA TRP A 69 1.62 10.39 -3.35
C TRP A 69 0.73 9.23 -2.86
N LEU A 70 0.43 9.24 -1.57
CA LEU A 70 -0.45 8.26 -0.94
C LEU A 70 -1.78 8.93 -0.61
N VAL A 71 -2.87 8.44 -1.19
CA VAL A 71 -4.20 9.04 -1.08
C VAL A 71 -5.23 8.02 -0.59
N ASP A 72 -6.27 8.49 0.11
CA ASP A 72 -7.40 7.66 0.54
C ASP A 72 -8.72 8.24 0.05
N ALA A 73 -9.58 7.38 -0.48
CA ALA A 73 -10.88 7.78 -1.03
C ALA A 73 -12.06 7.72 -0.04
N GLY A 74 -11.75 7.54 1.26
CA GLY A 74 -12.74 7.57 2.34
C GLY A 74 -13.18 6.20 2.85
N ASP A 75 -14.09 6.22 3.80
CA ASP A 75 -14.60 5.07 4.58
C ASP A 75 -13.48 4.34 5.37
N PHE A 76 -12.68 5.13 6.08
CA PHE A 76 -11.58 4.65 6.93
C PHE A 76 -11.94 4.59 8.42
N SER A 77 -12.93 5.38 8.90
CA SER A 77 -13.13 5.67 10.32
C SER A 77 -14.07 4.71 11.05
N GLN A 78 -14.74 3.82 10.34
CA GLN A 78 -15.74 2.89 10.88
C GLN A 78 -15.50 1.48 10.32
N GLY A 79 -15.91 0.43 11.05
CA GLY A 79 -15.86 -0.97 10.62
C GLY A 79 -15.26 -1.86 11.69
N SER A 80 -13.94 -1.96 11.78
CA SER A 80 -13.32 -2.79 12.82
C SER A 80 -13.44 -2.16 14.21
N VAL A 81 -13.35 -3.00 15.25
CA VAL A 81 -13.35 -2.56 16.65
C VAL A 81 -12.21 -1.56 16.93
N TYR A 82 -11.09 -1.67 16.26
CA TYR A 82 -9.91 -0.84 16.46
C TYR A 82 -10.17 0.65 16.16
N VAL A 83 -10.95 0.95 15.14
CA VAL A 83 -11.27 2.33 14.78
C VAL A 83 -12.61 2.78 15.37
N SER A 84 -13.56 1.85 15.60
CA SER A 84 -14.90 2.18 16.09
C SER A 84 -14.92 2.51 17.58
N LEU A 85 -14.01 1.94 18.38
CA LEU A 85 -13.96 2.12 19.83
C LEU A 85 -13.75 3.59 20.21
N ASN A 86 -12.88 4.30 19.49
CA ASN A 86 -12.59 5.72 19.66
C ASN A 86 -13.24 6.59 18.56
N LYS A 87 -14.36 6.12 18.00
CA LYS A 87 -15.19 6.87 17.03
C LYS A 87 -14.36 7.46 15.87
N GLY A 88 -13.44 6.67 15.32
CA GLY A 88 -12.64 7.03 14.17
C GLY A 88 -11.32 7.79 14.48
N ALA A 89 -11.06 8.20 15.72
CA ALA A 89 -9.84 8.93 16.07
C ALA A 89 -8.57 8.09 15.80
N ASP A 90 -8.65 6.77 16.07
CA ASP A 90 -7.52 5.87 15.83
C ASP A 90 -7.23 5.69 14.33
N ALA A 91 -8.24 5.80 13.47
CA ALA A 91 -8.05 5.78 12.03
C ALA A 91 -7.19 6.97 11.56
N VAL A 92 -7.49 8.19 12.04
CA VAL A 92 -6.67 9.38 11.74
C VAL A 92 -5.21 9.19 12.22
N THR A 93 -5.03 8.61 13.40
CA THR A 93 -3.69 8.28 13.93
C THR A 93 -2.95 7.30 13.01
N MET A 94 -3.64 6.28 12.50
CA MET A 94 -3.06 5.31 11.56
C MET A 94 -2.68 5.96 10.22
N LEU A 95 -3.56 6.76 9.65
CA LEU A 95 -3.30 7.49 8.40
C LEU A 95 -2.07 8.40 8.53
N ASN A 96 -1.95 9.12 9.66
CA ASN A 96 -0.77 9.93 9.98
C ASN A 96 0.51 9.09 10.04
N ALA A 97 0.46 7.94 10.73
CA ALA A 97 1.61 7.06 10.91
C ALA A 97 2.10 6.43 9.60
N VAL A 98 1.20 6.16 8.67
CA VAL A 98 1.51 5.62 7.34
C VAL A 98 2.03 6.72 6.40
N GLY A 99 1.70 7.98 6.66
CA GLY A 99 2.12 9.13 5.88
C GLY A 99 1.26 9.35 4.64
N TYR A 100 -0.08 9.35 4.84
CA TYR A 100 -0.99 9.79 3.80
C TYR A 100 -0.80 11.28 3.49
N ASP A 101 -0.93 11.64 2.21
CA ASP A 101 -0.77 13.01 1.74
C ASP A 101 -2.15 13.67 1.57
N TYR A 102 -3.11 12.97 0.97
CA TYR A 102 -4.48 13.48 0.72
C TYR A 102 -5.52 12.43 1.08
N VAL A 103 -6.62 12.88 1.68
CA VAL A 103 -7.74 12.03 2.08
C VAL A 103 -9.06 12.70 1.72
N THR A 104 -10.01 11.97 1.19
CA THR A 104 -11.40 12.44 1.07
C THR A 104 -12.29 11.77 2.09
N LEU A 105 -13.54 12.24 2.22
CA LEU A 105 -14.50 11.74 3.19
C LEU A 105 -15.53 10.86 2.48
N GLY A 106 -15.71 9.65 2.98
CA GLY A 106 -16.81 8.77 2.61
C GLY A 106 -18.04 8.99 3.51
N ASN A 107 -19.04 8.15 3.39
CA ASN A 107 -20.23 8.26 4.21
C ASN A 107 -20.00 7.83 5.67
N HIS A 108 -19.12 6.87 5.91
CA HIS A 108 -18.84 6.35 7.25
C HIS A 108 -18.04 7.30 8.14
N GLU A 109 -17.38 8.30 7.58
CA GLU A 109 -16.77 9.36 8.38
C GLU A 109 -17.79 10.15 9.20
N PHE A 110 -19.04 10.17 8.77
CA PHE A 110 -20.14 10.89 9.44
C PHE A 110 -20.94 10.04 10.43
N ASP A 111 -20.66 8.75 10.59
CA ASP A 111 -21.44 7.83 11.44
C ASP A 111 -21.46 8.25 12.91
N TYR A 112 -20.43 8.92 13.39
CA TYR A 112 -20.33 9.45 14.74
C TYR A 112 -20.72 10.94 14.85
N GLY A 113 -21.25 11.50 13.77
CA GLY A 113 -21.68 12.89 13.65
C GLY A 113 -20.57 13.85 13.21
N ALA A 114 -20.95 14.92 12.55
CA ALA A 114 -20.03 15.89 11.95
C ALA A 114 -19.09 16.56 12.98
N GLN A 115 -19.56 16.78 14.22
CA GLN A 115 -18.71 17.36 15.26
C GLN A 115 -17.57 16.41 15.66
N GLN A 116 -17.86 15.11 15.82
CA GLN A 116 -16.82 14.11 16.13
C GLN A 116 -15.82 14.01 15.00
N LEU A 117 -16.29 14.00 13.76
CA LEU A 117 -15.41 14.03 12.58
C LEU A 117 -14.49 15.25 12.61
N ALA A 118 -15.04 16.44 12.78
CA ALA A 118 -14.26 17.68 12.85
C ALA A 118 -13.22 17.65 13.97
N ASP A 119 -13.55 17.05 15.11
CA ASP A 119 -12.61 16.93 16.24
C ASP A 119 -11.49 15.92 15.94
N ASN A 120 -11.80 14.80 15.28
CA ASN A 120 -10.80 13.83 14.87
C ASN A 120 -9.81 14.44 13.84
N LEU A 121 -10.32 15.17 12.86
CA LEU A 121 -9.55 15.74 11.78
C LEU A 121 -8.62 16.90 12.21
N LYS A 122 -8.82 17.50 13.39
CA LYS A 122 -7.87 18.46 13.95
C LYS A 122 -6.47 17.87 14.16
N ASN A 123 -6.37 16.56 14.27
CA ASN A 123 -5.12 15.85 14.47
C ASN A 123 -4.55 15.26 13.17
N ALA A 124 -5.16 15.54 12.02
CA ALA A 124 -4.69 15.06 10.72
C ALA A 124 -3.41 15.79 10.30
N ASN A 125 -2.43 15.03 9.80
CA ASN A 125 -1.20 15.54 9.19
C ASN A 125 -1.25 15.49 7.66
N PHE A 126 -2.40 15.18 7.10
CA PHE A 126 -2.69 15.09 5.67
C PHE A 126 -3.75 16.11 5.28
N ASP A 127 -3.80 16.46 3.99
CA ASP A 127 -4.80 17.37 3.46
C ASP A 127 -6.13 16.65 3.20
N ILE A 128 -7.23 17.30 3.57
CA ILE A 128 -8.58 16.78 3.38
C ILE A 128 -9.20 17.44 2.16
N LEU A 129 -9.53 16.63 1.16
CA LEU A 129 -10.12 17.07 -0.09
C LEU A 129 -11.63 16.78 -0.07
N CYS A 130 -12.45 17.83 0.08
CA CYS A 130 -13.90 17.77 0.04
C CYS A 130 -14.41 18.93 -0.81
N SER A 131 -14.77 18.63 -2.06
CA SER A 131 -15.06 19.66 -3.09
C SER A 131 -16.55 19.93 -3.27
N ASN A 132 -17.43 19.29 -2.49
CA ASN A 132 -18.89 19.38 -2.55
C ASN A 132 -19.50 19.99 -1.29
#